data_08d09a3236d8205c7250f04be60f4f47
#
_entry.id   08d09a3236d8205c7250f04be60f4f47
#
_cell.length_a   1.000
_cell.length_b   1.000
_cell.length_c   1.000
_cell.angle_alpha   90.00
_cell.angle_beta   90.00
_cell.angle_gamma   90.00
#
_symmetry.space_group_name_H-M   'P 1'
#
loop_
_entity.id
_entity.type
_entity.pdbx_description
1 polymer ?
#
loop_
_entity_poly.entity_id
_entity_poly.type
_entity_poly.pdbx_seq_one_letter_code
_entity_poly.pdbx_strand_id
1 'polypeptide(L)'
;VEQAAGLRIGSVLAWAAVVMALIGTMVRWYESHQIGPMIGHIPVSNLYEVFVMFCWMTAAFYLYYEEQYETRSLGAFVMLVVSAAVGFLLWYTVVREAHEIQPLVPALKSWWMKLHVPANFIGYGTFALAAMVAFAYLIKLQASETRWYKLAPLWLLGVVLCFEPIVFRQNATEGGSSYWM
;
A
#
# COMPACT_ATOMS: atom_id res chain seq x y z
N VAL A 1 -29.82 -4.90 -12.28
CA VAL A 1 -29.06 -4.75 -13.55
C VAL A 1 -28.06 -3.60 -13.42
N GLU A 2 -28.46 -2.40 -13.01
CA GLU A 2 -27.59 -1.22 -12.87
C GLU A 2 -26.46 -1.43 -11.84
N GLN A 3 -26.75 -2.02 -10.70
CA GLN A 3 -25.76 -2.28 -9.64
C GLN A 3 -24.68 -3.27 -10.11
N ALA A 4 -25.05 -4.29 -10.88
CA ALA A 4 -24.11 -5.24 -11.46
C ALA A 4 -23.22 -4.59 -12.55
N ALA A 5 -23.75 -3.65 -13.32
CA ALA A 5 -23.00 -2.90 -14.31
C ALA A 5 -21.97 -1.96 -13.64
N GLY A 6 -22.39 -1.24 -12.59
CA GLY A 6 -21.47 -0.37 -11.83
C GLY A 6 -20.30 -1.12 -11.20
N LEU A 7 -20.54 -2.30 -10.63
CA LEU A 7 -19.49 -3.15 -10.07
C LEU A 7 -18.50 -3.65 -11.13
N ARG A 8 -18.98 -3.99 -12.33
CA ARG A 8 -18.09 -4.40 -13.44
C ARG A 8 -17.22 -3.25 -13.94
N ILE A 9 -17.80 -2.05 -14.05
CA ILE A 9 -17.03 -0.85 -14.43
C ILE A 9 -15.95 -0.58 -13.38
N GLY A 10 -16.28 -0.70 -12.08
CA GLY A 10 -15.33 -0.55 -10.99
C GLY A 10 -14.14 -1.52 -11.10
N SER A 11 -14.39 -2.81 -11.36
CA SER A 11 -13.32 -3.81 -11.53
C SER A 11 -12.45 -3.52 -12.76
N VAL A 12 -13.04 -3.08 -13.88
CA VAL A 12 -12.30 -2.70 -15.10
C VAL A 12 -11.40 -1.48 -14.83
N LEU A 13 -11.91 -0.47 -14.16
CA LEU A 13 -11.13 0.72 -13.78
C LEU A 13 -10.00 0.37 -12.82
N ALA A 14 -10.25 -0.52 -11.86
CA ALA A 14 -9.24 -0.99 -10.92
C ALA A 14 -8.13 -1.79 -11.64
N TRP A 15 -8.46 -2.66 -12.59
CA TRP A 15 -7.48 -3.34 -13.45
C TRP A 15 -6.66 -2.35 -14.28
N ALA A 16 -7.30 -1.35 -14.86
CA ALA A 16 -6.60 -0.28 -15.59
C ALA A 16 -5.62 0.47 -14.68
N ALA A 17 -6.01 0.81 -13.45
CA ALA A 17 -5.15 1.45 -12.48
C ALA A 17 -3.94 0.57 -12.09
N VAL A 18 -4.14 -0.74 -11.88
CA VAL A 18 -3.06 -1.70 -11.59
C VAL A 18 -2.07 -1.76 -12.76
N VAL A 19 -2.56 -1.87 -14.00
CA VAL A 19 -1.70 -1.90 -15.19
C VAL A 19 -0.91 -0.60 -15.32
N MET A 20 -1.54 0.56 -15.12
CA MET A 20 -0.86 1.86 -15.18
C MET A 20 0.19 2.01 -14.07
N ALA A 21 -0.09 1.54 -12.86
CA ALA A 21 0.88 1.55 -11.76
C ALA A 21 2.07 0.61 -12.03
N LEU A 22 1.82 -0.55 -12.64
CA LEU A 22 2.87 -1.47 -13.07
C LEU A 22 3.75 -0.82 -14.16
N ILE A 23 3.14 -0.19 -15.17
CA ILE A 23 3.87 0.54 -16.22
C ILE A 23 4.70 1.65 -15.58
N GLY A 24 4.14 2.45 -14.67
CA GLY A 24 4.87 3.50 -13.95
C GLY A 24 6.07 2.95 -13.17
N THR A 25 5.93 1.79 -12.54
CA THR A 25 7.02 1.10 -11.86
C THR A 25 8.13 0.67 -12.84
N MET A 26 7.77 0.18 -14.02
CA MET A 26 8.73 -0.21 -15.07
C MET A 26 9.44 1.00 -15.68
N VAL A 27 8.70 2.09 -15.93
CA VAL A 27 9.27 3.35 -16.43
C VAL A 27 10.28 3.89 -15.42
N ARG A 28 9.92 3.93 -14.12
CA ARG A 28 10.83 4.36 -13.06
C ARG A 28 12.09 3.48 -12.98
N TRP A 29 11.95 2.18 -13.17
CA TRP A 29 13.09 1.27 -13.24
C TRP A 29 14.00 1.61 -14.42
N TYR A 30 13.43 1.85 -15.59
CA TYR A 30 14.18 2.26 -16.77
C TYR A 30 14.87 3.61 -16.54
N GLU A 31 14.18 4.61 -16.03
CA GLU A 31 14.72 5.94 -15.74
C GLU A 31 15.91 5.88 -14.76
N SER A 32 15.82 5.05 -13.72
CA SER A 32 16.92 4.88 -12.76
C SER A 32 18.23 4.45 -13.43
N HIS A 33 18.15 3.63 -14.49
CA HIS A 33 19.32 3.18 -15.24
C HIS A 33 19.84 4.24 -16.22
N GLN A 34 19.02 5.19 -16.64
CA GLN A 34 19.43 6.29 -17.50
C GLN A 34 20.21 7.38 -16.75
N ILE A 35 19.96 7.55 -15.45
CA ILE A 35 20.65 8.55 -14.61
C ILE A 35 22.12 8.18 -14.44
N GLY A 36 22.44 6.88 -14.34
CA GLY A 36 23.82 6.44 -14.28
C GLY A 36 23.97 4.95 -13.85
N PRO A 37 25.07 4.31 -14.23
CA PRO A 37 25.28 2.86 -13.99
C PRO A 37 25.35 2.50 -12.50
N MET A 38 25.64 3.48 -11.63
CA MET A 38 25.71 3.29 -10.16
C MET A 38 24.38 3.58 -9.47
N ILE A 39 23.42 4.19 -10.17
CA ILE A 39 22.12 4.62 -9.64
C ILE A 39 21.03 3.63 -10.03
N GLY A 40 21.20 2.97 -11.20
CA GLY A 40 20.23 2.01 -11.72
C GLY A 40 19.97 0.83 -10.78
N HIS A 41 18.71 0.72 -10.32
CA HIS A 41 18.27 -0.37 -9.44
C HIS A 41 16.79 -0.65 -9.61
N ILE A 42 16.34 -1.80 -9.11
CA ILE A 42 14.92 -2.13 -9.05
C ILE A 42 14.23 -1.13 -8.11
N PRO A 43 13.03 -0.60 -8.44
CA PRO A 43 12.34 0.43 -7.67
C PRO A 43 11.73 -0.15 -6.38
N VAL A 44 12.57 -0.51 -5.43
CA VAL A 44 12.27 -1.03 -4.09
C VAL A 44 13.27 -0.50 -3.06
N SER A 45 13.87 0.65 -3.35
CA SER A 45 14.98 1.21 -2.56
C SER A 45 14.53 2.13 -1.44
N ASN A 46 13.37 2.74 -1.57
CA ASN A 46 12.84 3.69 -0.60
C ASN A 46 11.37 3.39 -0.26
N LEU A 47 10.86 4.05 0.79
CA LEU A 47 9.50 3.86 1.28
C LEU A 47 8.44 4.17 0.21
N TYR A 48 8.67 5.18 -0.64
CA TYR A 48 7.75 5.55 -1.70
C TYR A 48 7.57 4.41 -2.72
N GLU A 49 8.67 3.87 -3.24
CA GLU A 49 8.68 2.79 -4.23
C GLU A 49 8.03 1.52 -3.70
N VAL A 50 8.33 1.22 -2.44
CA VAL A 50 7.80 0.10 -1.70
C VAL A 50 6.28 0.21 -1.51
N PHE A 51 5.78 1.38 -1.12
CA PHE A 51 4.33 1.62 -0.99
C PHE A 51 3.60 1.59 -2.34
N VAL A 52 4.21 2.12 -3.40
CA VAL A 52 3.66 2.00 -4.76
C VAL A 52 3.48 0.53 -5.13
N MET A 53 4.52 -0.28 -4.90
CA MET A 53 4.47 -1.72 -5.16
C MET A 53 3.40 -2.41 -4.31
N PHE A 54 3.34 -2.09 -3.01
CA PHE A 54 2.31 -2.62 -2.11
C PHE A 54 0.90 -2.30 -2.60
N CYS A 55 0.61 -1.06 -3.00
CA CYS A 55 -0.70 -0.65 -3.46
C CYS A 55 -1.17 -1.45 -4.69
N TRP A 56 -0.35 -1.50 -5.75
CA TRP A 56 -0.78 -2.19 -6.96
C TRP A 56 -0.79 -3.72 -6.81
N MET A 57 0.12 -4.31 -6.01
CA MET A 57 0.10 -5.74 -5.73
C MET A 57 -1.13 -6.14 -4.91
N THR A 58 -1.47 -5.39 -3.86
CA THR A 58 -2.67 -5.64 -3.05
C THR A 58 -3.93 -5.55 -3.91
N ALA A 59 -4.03 -4.52 -4.76
CA ALA A 59 -5.14 -4.37 -5.68
C ALA A 59 -5.22 -5.52 -6.70
N ALA A 60 -4.08 -5.94 -7.27
CA ALA A 60 -4.01 -7.06 -8.20
C ALA A 60 -4.45 -8.38 -7.56
N PHE A 61 -3.97 -8.68 -6.34
CA PHE A 61 -4.41 -9.86 -5.60
C PHE A 61 -5.90 -9.83 -5.28
N TYR A 62 -6.41 -8.67 -4.85
CA TYR A 62 -7.85 -8.54 -4.61
C TYR A 62 -8.65 -8.83 -5.89
N LEU A 63 -8.29 -8.22 -7.02
CA LEU A 63 -8.99 -8.41 -8.30
C LEU A 63 -8.92 -9.85 -8.79
N TYR A 64 -7.78 -10.52 -8.60
CA TYR A 64 -7.66 -11.95 -8.89
C TYR A 64 -8.62 -12.79 -8.04
N TYR A 65 -8.68 -12.53 -6.72
CA TYR A 65 -9.61 -13.24 -5.83
C TYR A 65 -11.07 -12.86 -6.06
N GLU A 66 -11.35 -11.60 -6.44
CA GLU A 66 -12.69 -11.15 -6.83
C GLU A 66 -13.23 -11.98 -8.00
N GLU A 67 -12.40 -12.22 -9.00
CA GLU A 67 -12.75 -13.03 -10.17
C GLU A 67 -12.93 -14.49 -9.79
N GLN A 68 -12.01 -15.05 -8.97
CA GLN A 68 -12.01 -16.45 -8.59
C GLN A 68 -13.19 -16.84 -7.68
N TYR A 69 -13.58 -15.95 -6.77
CA TYR A 69 -14.62 -16.21 -5.77
C TYR A 69 -15.92 -15.42 -5.98
N GLU A 70 -16.01 -14.65 -7.04
CA GLU A 70 -17.15 -13.78 -7.37
C GLU A 70 -17.54 -12.81 -6.23
N THR A 71 -16.60 -12.40 -5.38
CA THR A 71 -16.82 -11.61 -4.16
C THR A 71 -16.65 -10.10 -4.39
N ARG A 72 -17.47 -9.51 -5.25
CA ARG A 72 -17.40 -8.07 -5.60
C ARG A 72 -17.76 -7.12 -4.46
N SER A 73 -18.49 -7.61 -3.45
CA SER A 73 -18.93 -6.79 -2.32
C SER A 73 -17.79 -6.26 -1.45
N LEU A 74 -16.63 -6.93 -1.45
CA LEU A 74 -15.44 -6.51 -0.71
C LEU A 74 -14.65 -5.40 -1.43
N GLY A 75 -14.92 -5.17 -2.72
CA GLY A 75 -14.16 -4.23 -3.55
C GLY A 75 -14.16 -2.81 -3.03
N ALA A 76 -15.31 -2.31 -2.61
CA ALA A 76 -15.42 -0.97 -2.06
C ALA A 76 -14.53 -0.79 -0.82
N PHE A 77 -14.46 -1.79 0.05
CA PHE A 77 -13.65 -1.76 1.26
C PHE A 77 -12.14 -1.81 0.95
N VAL A 78 -11.73 -2.74 0.08
CA VAL A 78 -10.32 -2.88 -0.32
C VAL A 78 -9.84 -1.64 -1.06
N MET A 79 -10.64 -1.13 -2.01
CA MET A 79 -10.30 0.07 -2.77
C MET A 79 -10.25 1.32 -1.89
N LEU A 80 -11.04 1.42 -0.83
CA LEU A 80 -10.96 2.49 0.14
C LEU A 80 -9.60 2.48 0.85
N VAL A 81 -9.12 1.32 1.29
CA VAL A 81 -7.81 1.18 1.96
C VAL A 81 -6.67 1.48 0.98
N VAL A 82 -6.72 0.97 -0.25
CA VAL A 82 -5.73 1.27 -1.28
C VAL A 82 -5.74 2.77 -1.63
N SER A 83 -6.91 3.39 -1.73
CA SER A 83 -7.02 4.84 -1.97
C SER A 83 -6.44 5.66 -0.83
N ALA A 84 -6.62 5.23 0.41
CA ALA A 84 -6.00 5.89 1.57
C ALA A 84 -4.46 5.77 1.52
N ALA A 85 -3.93 4.62 1.14
CA ALA A 85 -2.49 4.42 0.94
C ALA A 85 -1.94 5.29 -0.21
N VAL A 86 -2.67 5.41 -1.31
CA VAL A 86 -2.32 6.32 -2.42
C VAL A 86 -2.38 7.79 -1.96
N GLY A 87 -3.39 8.16 -1.18
CA GLY A 87 -3.48 9.50 -0.58
C GLY A 87 -2.27 9.82 0.30
N PHE A 88 -1.83 8.86 1.12
CA PHE A 88 -0.58 8.97 1.88
C PHE A 88 0.64 9.13 0.96
N LEU A 89 0.73 8.37 -0.12
CA LEU A 89 1.82 8.49 -1.10
C LEU A 89 1.88 9.87 -1.75
N LEU A 90 0.72 10.43 -2.13
CA LEU A 90 0.65 11.78 -2.70
C LEU A 90 1.12 12.83 -1.69
N TRP A 91 0.65 12.74 -0.45
CA TRP A 91 1.13 13.61 0.62
C TRP A 91 2.64 13.47 0.83
N TYR A 92 3.15 12.25 0.88
CA TYR A 92 4.57 11.95 1.10
C TYR A 92 5.44 12.46 -0.04
N THR A 93 4.95 12.39 -1.27
CA THR A 93 5.61 12.94 -2.46
C THR A 93 5.75 14.45 -2.38
N VAL A 94 4.67 15.16 -1.99
CA VAL A 94 4.65 16.63 -1.94
C VAL A 94 5.48 17.17 -0.78
N VAL A 95 5.36 16.55 0.41
CA VAL A 95 5.99 17.07 1.64
C VAL A 95 7.45 16.65 1.78
N ARG A 96 7.81 15.47 1.27
CA ARG A 96 9.15 14.88 1.45
C ARG A 96 9.95 14.74 0.16
N GLU A 97 9.39 15.14 -0.99
CA GLU A 97 10.02 14.95 -2.32
C GLU A 97 10.48 13.48 -2.54
N ALA A 98 9.75 12.54 -1.92
CA ALA A 98 10.12 11.12 -1.82
C ALA A 98 10.14 10.38 -3.16
N HIS A 99 9.69 11.03 -4.22
CA HIS A 99 9.68 10.51 -5.58
C HIS A 99 11.06 10.58 -6.27
N GLU A 100 12.00 11.34 -5.72
CA GLU A 100 13.33 11.44 -6.30
C GLU A 100 14.07 10.10 -6.29
N ILE A 101 14.78 9.82 -7.39
CA ILE A 101 15.59 8.61 -7.52
C ILE A 101 16.96 8.88 -6.89
N GLN A 102 17.24 8.20 -5.79
CA GLN A 102 18.50 8.32 -5.08
C GLN A 102 19.41 7.10 -5.32
N PRO A 103 20.72 7.25 -5.16
CA PRO A 103 21.65 6.12 -5.24
C PRO A 103 21.31 5.04 -4.21
N LEU A 104 21.39 3.78 -4.62
CA LEU A 104 21.11 2.66 -3.75
C LEU A 104 22.09 2.60 -2.57
N VAL A 105 21.56 2.55 -1.36
CA VAL A 105 22.35 2.39 -0.13
C VAL A 105 23.16 1.11 -0.21
N PRO A 106 24.45 1.08 0.22
CA PRO A 106 25.30 -0.10 0.13
C PRO A 106 24.70 -1.40 0.69
N ALA A 107 23.91 -1.29 1.77
CA ALA A 107 23.20 -2.42 2.37
C ALA A 107 22.17 -3.07 1.43
N LEU A 108 21.62 -2.33 0.48
CA LEU A 108 20.62 -2.81 -0.47
C LEU A 108 21.24 -3.33 -1.79
N LYS A 109 22.55 -3.26 -1.96
CA LYS A 109 23.24 -3.71 -3.19
C LYS A 109 23.37 -5.23 -3.31
N SER A 110 22.91 -5.99 -2.32
CA SER A 110 22.95 -7.45 -2.34
C SER A 110 22.02 -8.04 -3.40
N TRP A 111 22.47 -9.09 -4.08
CA TRP A 111 21.65 -9.85 -5.02
C TRP A 111 20.39 -10.42 -4.35
N TRP A 112 20.50 -10.82 -3.10
CA TRP A 112 19.38 -11.36 -2.30
C TRP A 112 18.25 -10.35 -2.11
N MET A 113 18.54 -9.06 -2.08
CA MET A 113 17.51 -8.01 -1.99
C MET A 113 16.54 -8.06 -3.18
N LYS A 114 17.02 -8.37 -4.37
CA LYS A 114 16.20 -8.42 -5.59
C LYS A 114 15.15 -9.52 -5.54
N LEU A 115 15.37 -10.56 -4.75
CA LEU A 115 14.45 -11.68 -4.57
C LEU A 115 13.64 -11.54 -3.26
N HIS A 116 14.31 -11.14 -2.18
CA HIS A 116 13.73 -11.07 -0.83
C HIS A 116 12.64 -9.99 -0.73
N VAL A 117 12.88 -8.82 -1.27
CA VAL A 117 11.93 -7.70 -1.16
C VAL A 117 10.62 -7.99 -1.91
N PRO A 118 10.60 -8.37 -3.20
CA PRO A 118 9.36 -8.74 -3.87
C PRO A 118 8.63 -9.90 -3.18
N ALA A 119 9.35 -10.92 -2.70
CA ALA A 119 8.74 -12.04 -1.99
C ALA A 119 8.05 -11.60 -0.69
N ASN A 120 8.67 -10.70 0.08
CA ASN A 120 8.07 -10.12 1.28
C ASN A 120 6.81 -9.31 0.94
N PHE A 121 6.83 -8.55 -0.16
CA PHE A 121 5.66 -7.75 -0.57
C PHE A 121 4.49 -8.60 -1.03
N ILE A 122 4.73 -9.75 -1.65
CA ILE A 122 3.70 -10.76 -1.91
C ILE A 122 3.07 -11.19 -0.57
N GLY A 123 3.90 -11.49 0.42
CA GLY A 123 3.43 -11.84 1.77
C GLY A 123 2.63 -10.71 2.43
N TYR A 124 3.15 -9.50 2.45
CA TYR A 124 2.47 -8.33 3.05
C TYR A 124 1.15 -8.00 2.36
N GLY A 125 1.10 -8.04 1.02
CA GLY A 125 -0.14 -7.83 0.26
C GLY A 125 -1.19 -8.89 0.58
N THR A 126 -0.79 -10.15 0.69
CA THR A 126 -1.69 -11.27 1.03
C THR A 126 -2.21 -11.15 2.47
N PHE A 127 -1.34 -10.82 3.43
CA PHE A 127 -1.73 -10.60 4.82
C PHE A 127 -2.63 -9.38 4.98
N ALA A 128 -2.33 -8.28 4.28
CA ALA A 128 -3.18 -7.09 4.28
C ALA A 128 -4.57 -7.42 3.76
N LEU A 129 -4.67 -8.16 2.67
CA LEU A 129 -5.94 -8.59 2.11
C LEU A 129 -6.70 -9.52 3.08
N ALA A 130 -6.02 -10.49 3.70
CA ALA A 130 -6.60 -11.37 4.70
C ALA A 130 -7.13 -10.58 5.91
N ALA A 131 -6.40 -9.59 6.39
CA ALA A 131 -6.83 -8.70 7.47
C ALA A 131 -8.06 -7.88 7.09
N MET A 132 -8.12 -7.34 5.86
CA MET A 132 -9.29 -6.61 5.36
C MET A 132 -10.53 -7.49 5.28
N VAL A 133 -10.39 -8.72 4.78
CA VAL A 133 -11.49 -9.70 4.70
C VAL A 133 -11.98 -10.10 6.09
N ALA A 134 -11.06 -10.39 7.00
CA ALA A 134 -11.39 -10.71 8.39
C ALA A 134 -12.12 -9.55 9.09
N PHE A 135 -11.66 -8.32 8.86
CA PHE A 135 -12.30 -7.14 9.41
C PHE A 135 -13.70 -6.90 8.84
N ALA A 136 -13.88 -7.03 7.53
CA ALA A 136 -15.19 -6.96 6.89
C ALA A 136 -16.15 -8.04 7.42
N TYR A 137 -15.64 -9.26 7.66
CA TYR A 137 -16.41 -10.35 8.27
C TYR A 137 -16.87 -9.99 9.68
N LEU A 138 -15.97 -9.44 10.51
CA LEU A 138 -16.30 -9.02 11.88
C LEU A 138 -17.35 -7.91 11.90
N ILE A 139 -17.26 -6.92 10.98
CA ILE A 139 -18.27 -5.89 10.83
C ILE A 139 -19.63 -6.51 10.49
N LYS A 140 -19.66 -7.42 9.53
CA LYS A 140 -20.89 -8.11 9.11
C LYS A 140 -21.51 -8.91 10.26
N LEU A 141 -20.69 -9.60 11.04
CA LEU A 141 -21.13 -10.38 12.19
C LEU A 141 -21.76 -9.50 13.28
N GLN A 142 -21.10 -8.36 13.58
CA GLN A 142 -21.60 -7.41 14.59
C GLN A 142 -22.81 -6.62 14.10
N ALA A 143 -22.93 -6.32 12.83
CA ALA A 143 -24.09 -5.63 12.25
C ALA A 143 -25.38 -6.45 12.42
N SER A 144 -25.32 -7.78 12.37
CA SER A 144 -26.45 -8.66 12.62
C SER A 144 -26.95 -8.62 14.08
N GLU A 145 -26.07 -8.23 15.04
CA GLU A 145 -26.38 -8.14 16.48
C GLU A 145 -26.73 -6.73 16.95
N THR A 146 -26.81 -5.73 16.05
CA THR A 146 -27.09 -4.32 16.37
C THR A 146 -26.10 -3.67 17.36
N ARG A 147 -24.88 -4.19 17.44
CA ARG A 147 -23.89 -3.79 18.45
C ARG A 147 -22.60 -3.22 17.83
N TRP A 148 -22.74 -2.45 16.75
CA TRP A 148 -21.61 -1.81 16.05
C TRP A 148 -20.71 -0.96 16.97
N TYR A 149 -21.24 -0.40 18.07
CA TYR A 149 -20.46 0.38 19.04
C TYR A 149 -19.41 -0.43 19.80
N LYS A 150 -19.50 -1.76 19.81
CA LYS A 150 -18.46 -2.62 20.40
C LYS A 150 -17.19 -2.64 19.56
N LEU A 151 -17.26 -2.29 18.29
CA LEU A 151 -16.09 -2.14 17.41
C LEU A 151 -15.44 -0.76 17.52
N ALA A 152 -16.15 0.24 18.09
CA ALA A 152 -15.64 1.59 18.22
C ALA A 152 -14.29 1.67 18.97
N PRO A 153 -14.04 0.92 20.08
CA PRO A 153 -12.73 0.92 20.74
C PRO A 153 -11.62 0.36 19.86
N LEU A 154 -11.90 -0.64 19.01
CA LEU A 154 -10.93 -1.21 18.08
C LEU A 154 -10.58 -0.25 16.95
N TRP A 155 -11.58 0.47 16.44
CA TRP A 155 -11.39 1.55 15.47
C TRP A 155 -10.55 2.69 16.06
N LEU A 156 -10.90 3.11 17.28
CA LEU A 156 -10.18 4.16 17.97
C LEU A 156 -8.73 3.75 18.21
N LEU A 157 -8.48 2.51 18.65
CA LEU A 157 -7.13 1.96 18.83
C LEU A 157 -6.35 1.97 17.51
N GLY A 158 -6.95 1.53 16.40
CA GLY A 158 -6.32 1.55 15.09
C GLY A 158 -5.96 2.96 14.64
N VAL A 159 -6.87 3.92 14.84
CA VAL A 159 -6.61 5.34 14.54
C VAL A 159 -5.50 5.89 15.41
N VAL A 160 -5.52 5.63 16.72
CA VAL A 160 -4.45 6.07 17.66
C VAL A 160 -3.10 5.50 17.26
N LEU A 161 -3.01 4.22 16.93
CA LEU A 161 -1.77 3.59 16.49
C LEU A 161 -1.25 4.16 15.16
N CYS A 162 -2.13 4.57 14.25
CA CYS A 162 -1.74 5.27 13.02
C CYS A 162 -1.15 6.66 13.28
N PHE A 163 -1.60 7.35 14.34
CA PHE A 163 -1.11 8.69 14.69
C PHE A 163 0.09 8.68 15.63
N GLU A 164 0.38 7.56 16.29
CA GLU A 164 1.52 7.44 17.22
C GLU A 164 2.85 7.93 16.61
N PRO A 165 3.26 7.52 15.39
CA PRO A 165 4.52 7.97 14.81
C PRO A 165 4.58 9.48 14.56
N ILE A 166 3.43 10.13 14.39
CA ILE A 166 3.34 11.57 14.13
C ILE A 166 3.52 12.35 15.43
N VAL A 167 2.90 11.88 16.51
CA VAL A 167 2.90 12.56 17.81
C VAL A 167 4.26 12.41 18.52
N PHE A 168 4.84 11.22 18.53
CA PHE A 168 6.12 10.98 19.22
C PHE A 168 7.34 11.52 18.47
N ARG A 169 7.27 11.67 17.14
CA ARG A 169 8.37 12.22 16.37
C ARG A 169 8.59 13.72 16.57
N GLN A 170 7.56 14.48 16.95
CA GLN A 170 7.69 15.90 17.25
C GLN A 170 8.49 16.14 18.55
N ASN A 171 8.40 15.22 19.51
CA ASN A 171 9.12 15.35 20.78
C ASN A 171 10.59 14.89 20.71
N ALA A 172 10.96 14.09 19.72
CA ALA A 172 12.34 13.64 19.53
C ALA A 172 13.25 14.67 18.85
N THR A 173 12.68 15.71 18.21
CA THR A 173 13.47 16.76 17.54
C THR A 173 13.93 17.88 18.47
N GLU A 174 13.39 17.98 19.69
CA GLU A 174 13.83 18.97 20.68
C GLU A 174 14.92 18.47 21.64
N GLY A 175 15.28 17.22 21.61
CA GLY A 175 16.19 16.59 22.58
C GLY A 175 17.29 15.72 22.01
N GLY A 176 18.06 16.18 21.04
CA GLY A 176 19.37 15.59 20.79
C GLY A 176 19.49 14.59 19.64
N SER A 177 20.43 14.92 18.78
CA SER A 177 21.23 14.11 17.84
C SER A 177 20.52 13.20 16.83
N SER A 178 20.53 13.68 15.64
CA SER A 178 20.53 13.06 14.32
C SER A 178 21.25 11.69 14.21
N TYR A 179 20.61 10.60 14.56
CA TYR A 179 21.14 9.26 14.29
C TYR A 179 20.41 8.49 13.17
N TRP A 180 19.57 9.17 12.39
CA TRP A 180 18.90 8.53 11.23
C TRP A 180 18.95 9.48 10.03
N MET A 181 20.14 9.69 9.50
CA MET A 181 20.34 10.05 8.10
C MET A 181 20.75 8.81 7.32
#